data_84b8877a70467ed05e21e142ba44c085
#
_entry.id   84b8877a70467ed05e21e142ba44c085
#
_cell.length_a   1.000
_cell.length_b   1.000
_cell.length_c   1.000
_cell.angle_alpha   90.00
_cell.angle_beta   90.00
_cell.angle_gamma   90.00
#
_symmetry.space_group_name_H-M   'P 1'
#
loop_
_entity.id
_entity.type
_entity.pdbx_description
1 polymer ?
#
loop_
_entity_poly.entity_id
_entity_poly.type
_entity_poly.pdbx_seq_one_letter_code
_entity_poly.pdbx_strand_id
1 'polypeptide(L)'
;MVCLGNICRSPLAEGIMQHLAKENGLDWEVDSAGTGNWHIGEGPDHRSTRTAREHGIDISGQVCRLFKVSDFDTFDHIFVMDKNNLSDILAKARNKEDEKKVKLLLGDKIVPDPYYEDTQFEPVFKMIEEGCREIIKRYSPGS
;
A
#
# COMPACT_ATOMS: atom_id res chain seq x y z
N MET A 1 -2.56 -0.46 -2.97
CA MET A 1 -1.25 -0.54 -2.30
C MET A 1 -0.65 -1.93 -2.51
N VAL A 2 0.55 -2.00 -3.02
CA VAL A 2 1.17 -3.29 -3.39
C VAL A 2 2.59 -3.39 -2.82
N CYS A 3 2.90 -4.51 -2.17
CA CYS A 3 4.25 -4.87 -1.77
C CYS A 3 4.51 -6.34 -2.11
N LEU A 4 5.60 -6.91 -1.62
CA LEU A 4 5.95 -8.29 -1.97
C LEU A 4 4.97 -9.31 -1.37
N GLY A 5 4.85 -9.33 -0.05
CA GLY A 5 4.07 -10.36 0.65
C GLY A 5 2.67 -9.97 1.09
N ASN A 6 2.33 -8.69 0.99
CA ASN A 6 1.05 -8.13 1.48
C ASN A 6 0.83 -8.39 2.98
N ILE A 7 1.90 -8.41 3.76
CA ILE A 7 1.80 -8.59 5.22
C ILE A 7 2.38 -7.44 6.04
N CYS A 8 3.31 -6.66 5.50
CA CYS A 8 3.94 -5.54 6.23
C CYS A 8 3.60 -4.19 5.64
N ARG A 9 4.22 -3.82 4.53
CA ARG A 9 4.15 -2.46 3.96
C ARG A 9 2.79 -2.11 3.39
N SER A 10 2.25 -2.93 2.50
CA SER A 10 0.97 -2.61 1.86
C SER A 10 -0.22 -2.66 2.81
N PRO A 11 -0.27 -3.55 3.83
CA PRO A 11 -1.32 -3.45 4.84
C PRO A 11 -1.28 -2.15 5.64
N LEU A 12 -0.09 -1.67 6.00
CA LEU A 12 0.06 -0.36 6.65
C LEU A 12 -0.44 0.75 5.76
N ALA A 13 -0.03 0.73 4.47
CA ALA A 13 -0.44 1.75 3.51
C ALA A 13 -1.95 1.76 3.30
N GLU A 14 -2.58 0.59 3.21
CA GLU A 14 -4.03 0.48 3.11
C GLU A 14 -4.72 1.12 4.32
N GLY A 15 -4.30 0.75 5.52
CA GLY A 15 -4.90 1.27 6.76
C GLY A 15 -4.69 2.76 6.92
N ILE A 16 -3.49 3.25 6.66
CA ILE A 16 -3.15 4.67 6.77
C ILE A 16 -3.97 5.48 5.75
N MET A 17 -4.03 5.03 4.51
CA MET A 17 -4.77 5.74 3.47
C MET A 17 -6.26 5.75 3.74
N GLN A 18 -6.84 4.64 4.20
CA GLN A 18 -8.25 4.59 4.59
C GLN A 18 -8.55 5.61 5.70
N HIS A 19 -7.68 5.66 6.70
CA HIS A 19 -7.82 6.59 7.82
C HIS A 19 -7.75 8.04 7.36
N LEU A 20 -6.74 8.39 6.57
CA LEU A 20 -6.55 9.76 6.07
C LEU A 20 -7.67 10.17 5.11
N ALA A 21 -8.10 9.27 4.23
CA ALA A 21 -9.21 9.55 3.31
C ALA A 21 -10.48 9.88 4.10
N LYS A 22 -10.78 9.10 5.14
CA LYS A 22 -11.94 9.32 6.00
C LYS A 22 -11.84 10.67 6.72
N GLU A 23 -10.67 11.01 7.27
CA GLU A 23 -10.44 12.29 7.94
C GLU A 23 -10.66 13.49 7.00
N ASN A 24 -10.38 13.32 5.72
CA ASN A 24 -10.51 14.37 4.71
C ASN A 24 -11.85 14.33 3.98
N GLY A 25 -12.79 13.50 4.42
CA GLY A 25 -14.12 13.41 3.81
C GLY A 25 -14.10 12.82 2.41
N LEU A 26 -13.10 12.01 2.07
CA LEU A 26 -12.95 11.40 0.75
C LEU A 26 -13.59 10.02 0.71
N ASP A 27 -14.33 9.74 -0.35
CA ASP A 27 -15.01 8.46 -0.56
C ASP A 27 -14.14 7.52 -1.41
N TRP A 28 -12.92 7.28 -0.98
CA TRP A 28 -11.96 6.44 -1.68
C TRP A 28 -12.04 4.99 -1.22
N GLU A 29 -12.05 4.10 -2.17
CA GLU A 29 -11.93 2.67 -1.91
C GLU A 29 -10.44 2.31 -1.94
N VAL A 30 -9.92 1.82 -0.82
CA VAL A 30 -8.50 1.49 -0.66
C VAL A 30 -8.36 0.02 -0.32
N ASP A 31 -7.49 -0.67 -1.05
CA ASP A 31 -7.21 -2.08 -0.85
C ASP A 31 -5.71 -2.34 -1.02
N SER A 32 -5.26 -3.54 -0.71
CA SER A 32 -3.87 -3.91 -0.86
C SER A 32 -3.71 -5.32 -1.41
N ALA A 33 -2.54 -5.60 -1.98
CA ALA A 33 -2.23 -6.90 -2.57
C ALA A 33 -0.72 -7.13 -2.54
N GLY A 34 -0.31 -8.37 -2.75
CA GLY A 34 1.09 -8.76 -2.87
C GLY A 34 1.45 -9.23 -4.27
N THR A 35 2.73 -9.12 -4.62
CA THR A 35 3.24 -9.69 -5.87
C THR A 35 3.62 -11.16 -5.70
N GLY A 36 3.85 -11.61 -4.46
CA GLY A 36 4.14 -13.00 -4.13
C GLY A 36 2.96 -13.69 -3.47
N ASN A 37 2.96 -15.00 -3.48
CA ASN A 37 1.83 -15.82 -3.03
C ASN A 37 2.05 -16.54 -1.71
N TRP A 38 3.07 -16.17 -0.93
CA TRP A 38 3.45 -16.93 0.28
C TRP A 38 2.46 -16.81 1.43
N HIS A 39 1.70 -15.71 1.48
CA HIS A 39 0.85 -15.38 2.62
C HIS A 39 -0.63 -15.22 2.29
N ILE A 40 -1.07 -15.69 1.13
CA ILE A 40 -2.47 -15.59 0.71
C ILE A 40 -3.39 -16.18 1.79
N GLY A 41 -4.39 -15.39 2.20
CA GLY A 41 -5.35 -15.78 3.23
C GLY A 41 -4.92 -15.47 4.65
N GLU A 42 -3.67 -15.08 4.86
CA GLU A 42 -3.18 -14.71 6.20
C GLU A 42 -3.53 -13.26 6.52
N GLY A 43 -3.52 -12.91 7.80
CA GLY A 43 -3.63 -11.52 8.23
C GLY A 43 -2.29 -10.80 8.10
N PRO A 44 -2.26 -9.48 8.32
CA PRO A 44 -1.01 -8.73 8.35
C PRO A 44 -0.06 -9.25 9.40
N ASP A 45 1.25 -9.02 9.19
CA ASP A 45 2.26 -9.31 10.20
C ASP A 45 1.86 -8.61 11.51
N HIS A 46 1.97 -9.33 12.64
CA HIS A 46 1.53 -8.78 13.93
C HIS A 46 2.32 -7.54 14.37
N ARG A 47 3.54 -7.37 13.89
CA ARG A 47 4.34 -6.17 14.16
C ARG A 47 3.76 -4.96 13.43
N SER A 48 3.29 -5.14 12.19
CA SER A 48 2.58 -4.10 11.45
C SER A 48 1.26 -3.75 12.13
N THR A 49 0.51 -4.76 12.56
CA THR A 49 -0.75 -4.58 13.27
C THR A 49 -0.55 -3.78 14.56
N ARG A 50 0.49 -4.13 15.32
CA ARG A 50 0.83 -3.44 16.56
C ARG A 50 1.25 -1.99 16.30
N THR A 51 2.12 -1.76 15.32
CA THR A 51 2.58 -0.42 14.95
C THR A 51 1.40 0.47 14.56
N ALA A 52 0.51 -0.05 13.70
CA ALA A 52 -0.69 0.68 13.29
C ALA A 52 -1.58 1.01 14.48
N ARG A 53 -1.78 0.05 15.38
CA ARG A 53 -2.61 0.24 16.58
C ARG A 53 -2.06 1.33 17.49
N GLU A 54 -0.74 1.43 17.61
CA GLU A 54 -0.10 2.49 18.40
C GLU A 54 -0.41 3.88 17.83
N HIS A 55 -0.74 3.96 16.56
CA HIS A 55 -1.18 5.19 15.89
C HIS A 55 -2.69 5.31 15.73
N GLY A 56 -3.46 4.45 16.40
CA GLY A 56 -4.91 4.50 16.37
C GLY A 56 -5.55 3.89 15.13
N ILE A 57 -4.81 3.09 14.38
CA ILE A 57 -5.29 2.46 13.14
C ILE A 57 -5.35 0.94 13.34
N ASP A 58 -6.52 0.34 13.04
CA ASP A 58 -6.71 -1.11 13.14
C ASP A 58 -6.66 -1.74 11.75
N ILE A 59 -5.63 -2.57 11.50
CA ILE A 59 -5.49 -3.30 10.26
C ILE A 59 -5.70 -4.81 10.45
N SER A 60 -6.14 -5.24 11.63
CA SER A 60 -6.26 -6.65 11.96
C SER A 60 -7.28 -7.42 11.13
N GLY A 61 -8.22 -6.73 10.51
CA GLY A 61 -9.24 -7.34 9.67
C GLY A 61 -8.83 -7.56 8.22
N GLN A 62 -7.64 -7.10 7.83
CA GLN A 62 -7.17 -7.27 6.45
C GLN A 62 -6.75 -8.71 6.19
N VAL A 63 -6.92 -9.15 4.93
CA VAL A 63 -6.53 -10.49 4.49
C VAL A 63 -5.61 -10.38 3.29
N CYS A 64 -4.47 -11.05 3.35
CA CYS A 64 -3.49 -11.05 2.26
C CYS A 64 -4.07 -11.67 0.99
N ARG A 65 -3.87 -11.00 -0.13
CA ARG A 65 -4.26 -11.51 -1.44
C ARG A 65 -3.19 -11.24 -2.48
N LEU A 66 -3.21 -12.00 -3.55
CA LEU A 66 -2.31 -11.80 -4.67
C LEU A 66 -2.86 -10.72 -5.59
N PHE A 67 -1.97 -9.86 -6.13
CA PHE A 67 -2.34 -8.91 -7.17
C PHE A 67 -2.82 -9.68 -8.41
N LYS A 68 -3.89 -9.21 -9.01
CA LYS A 68 -4.46 -9.83 -10.23
C LYS A 68 -4.64 -8.76 -11.32
N VAL A 69 -4.62 -9.21 -12.57
CA VAL A 69 -4.69 -8.30 -13.72
C VAL A 69 -5.98 -7.45 -13.69
N SER A 70 -7.09 -8.01 -13.19
CA SER A 70 -8.35 -7.26 -13.06
C SER A 70 -8.26 -6.09 -12.09
N ASP A 71 -7.21 -6.01 -11.25
CA ASP A 71 -6.98 -4.85 -10.38
C ASP A 71 -6.72 -3.58 -11.19
N PHE A 72 -6.16 -3.71 -12.41
CA PHE A 72 -6.02 -2.56 -13.31
C PHE A 72 -7.37 -1.97 -13.72
N ASP A 73 -8.40 -2.78 -13.79
CA ASP A 73 -9.75 -2.32 -14.13
C ASP A 73 -10.50 -1.74 -12.94
N THR A 74 -10.25 -2.30 -11.77
CA THR A 74 -10.96 -1.94 -10.53
C THR A 74 -10.46 -0.63 -9.93
N PHE A 75 -9.16 -0.39 -9.97
CA PHE A 75 -8.53 0.74 -9.27
C PHE A 75 -8.01 1.79 -10.25
N ASP A 76 -8.16 3.06 -9.86
CA ASP A 76 -7.67 4.19 -10.64
C ASP A 76 -6.18 4.41 -10.44
N HIS A 77 -5.65 4.08 -9.26
CA HIS A 77 -4.25 4.27 -8.89
C HIS A 77 -3.71 3.03 -8.20
N ILE A 78 -2.51 2.63 -8.58
CA ILE A 78 -1.82 1.48 -7.99
C ILE A 78 -0.47 1.95 -7.49
N PHE A 79 -0.28 1.97 -6.16
CA PHE A 79 0.95 2.42 -5.54
C PHE A 79 1.76 1.24 -5.04
N VAL A 80 3.03 1.22 -5.40
CA VAL A 80 3.97 0.14 -5.04
C VAL A 80 5.05 0.70 -4.11
N MET A 81 5.66 -0.18 -3.33
CA MET A 81 6.56 0.22 -2.26
C MET A 81 8.00 0.38 -2.72
N ASP A 82 8.45 -0.44 -3.67
CA ASP A 82 9.82 -0.41 -4.15
C ASP A 82 9.90 -0.72 -5.65
N LYS A 83 11.12 -0.66 -6.18
CA LYS A 83 11.34 -0.86 -7.62
C LYS A 83 11.08 -2.30 -8.08
N ASN A 84 11.26 -3.27 -7.21
CA ASN A 84 10.94 -4.66 -7.53
C ASN A 84 9.43 -4.83 -7.68
N ASN A 85 8.65 -4.26 -6.77
CA ASN A 85 7.19 -4.26 -6.88
C ASN A 85 6.75 -3.54 -8.16
N LEU A 86 7.38 -2.41 -8.46
CA LEU A 86 7.07 -1.64 -9.67
C LEU A 86 7.28 -2.49 -10.93
N SER A 87 8.44 -3.13 -11.03
CA SER A 87 8.78 -3.99 -12.16
C SER A 87 7.80 -5.16 -12.28
N ASP A 88 7.48 -5.82 -11.18
CA ASP A 88 6.56 -6.96 -11.17
C ASP A 88 5.15 -6.57 -11.64
N ILE A 89 4.65 -5.43 -11.21
CA ILE A 89 3.31 -4.97 -11.59
C ILE A 89 3.29 -4.47 -13.03
N LEU A 90 4.32 -3.74 -13.46
CA LEU A 90 4.41 -3.28 -14.86
C LEU A 90 4.48 -4.46 -15.83
N ALA A 91 5.11 -5.56 -15.43
CA ALA A 91 5.16 -6.77 -16.24
C ALA A 91 3.78 -7.39 -16.47
N LYS A 92 2.80 -7.09 -15.62
CA LYS A 92 1.42 -7.58 -15.73
C LYS A 92 0.50 -6.61 -16.48
N ALA A 93 0.97 -5.40 -16.78
CA ALA A 93 0.20 -4.39 -17.50
C ALA A 93 -0.08 -4.86 -18.93
N ARG A 94 -1.32 -4.66 -19.37
CA ARG A 94 -1.79 -5.11 -20.70
C ARG A 94 -1.59 -4.04 -21.77
N ASN A 95 -1.48 -2.77 -21.34
CA ASN A 95 -1.42 -1.62 -22.23
C ASN A 95 -0.85 -0.41 -21.48
N LYS A 96 -0.74 0.73 -22.19
CA LYS A 96 -0.20 1.95 -21.60
C LYS A 96 -1.09 2.55 -20.51
N GLU A 97 -2.40 2.36 -20.61
CA GLU A 97 -3.34 2.86 -19.60
C GLU A 97 -3.11 2.16 -18.26
N ASP A 98 -2.87 0.85 -18.29
CA ASP A 98 -2.51 0.08 -17.08
C ASP A 98 -1.20 0.60 -16.49
N GLU A 99 -0.18 0.80 -17.34
CA GLU A 99 1.14 1.27 -16.91
C GLU A 99 1.06 2.64 -16.22
N LYS A 100 0.23 3.54 -16.72
CA LYS A 100 0.08 4.89 -16.18
C LYS A 100 -0.48 4.89 -14.76
N LYS A 101 -1.21 3.86 -14.38
CA LYS A 101 -1.81 3.76 -13.04
C LYS A 101 -0.81 3.40 -11.96
N VAL A 102 0.35 2.85 -12.33
CA VAL A 102 1.34 2.30 -11.40
C VAL A 102 2.42 3.32 -11.07
N LYS A 103 2.60 3.61 -9.78
CA LYS A 103 3.58 4.58 -9.31
C LYS A 103 4.17 4.14 -7.97
N LEU A 104 5.38 4.57 -7.68
CA LEU A 104 5.95 4.41 -6.35
C LEU A 104 5.15 5.27 -5.36
N LEU A 105 4.87 4.74 -4.18
CA LEU A 105 4.13 5.46 -3.14
C LEU A 105 4.80 6.77 -2.77
N LEU A 106 6.12 6.77 -2.65
CA LEU A 106 6.91 7.96 -2.29
C LEU A 106 7.38 8.77 -3.50
N GLY A 107 6.94 8.42 -4.71
CA GLY A 107 7.31 9.13 -5.93
C GLY A 107 8.69 8.74 -6.45
N ASP A 108 9.74 9.28 -5.86
CA ASP A 108 11.12 9.05 -6.27
C ASP A 108 11.93 8.20 -5.28
N LYS A 109 11.29 7.75 -4.20
CA LYS A 109 11.94 6.97 -3.16
C LYS A 109 11.23 5.64 -2.97
N ILE A 110 11.91 4.69 -2.32
CA ILE A 110 11.32 3.41 -1.98
C ILE A 110 10.95 3.36 -0.50
N VAL A 111 10.01 2.49 -0.16
CA VAL A 111 9.71 2.12 1.23
C VAL A 111 10.47 0.83 1.51
N PRO A 112 11.46 0.85 2.42
CA PRO A 112 12.22 -0.37 2.72
C PRO A 112 11.34 -1.43 3.38
N ASP A 113 11.71 -2.70 3.18
CA ASP A 113 10.96 -3.81 3.76
C ASP A 113 11.39 -4.00 5.24
N PRO A 114 10.50 -3.85 6.22
CA PRO A 114 10.86 -3.96 7.63
C PRO A 114 10.87 -5.40 8.15
N TYR A 115 10.51 -6.37 7.31
CA TYR A 115 10.27 -7.76 7.73
C TYR A 115 11.40 -8.38 8.53
N TYR A 116 12.65 -8.11 8.15
CA TYR A 116 13.82 -8.71 8.78
C TYR A 116 14.37 -7.92 9.97
N GLU A 117 13.76 -6.79 10.32
CA GLU A 117 14.29 -5.91 11.36
C GLU A 117 13.15 -5.21 12.11
N ASP A 118 12.92 -5.65 13.36
CA ASP A 118 11.79 -5.19 14.18
C ASP A 118 11.79 -3.67 14.41
N THR A 119 12.96 -3.05 14.46
CA THR A 119 13.09 -1.60 14.72
C THR A 119 12.67 -0.75 13.54
N GLN A 120 12.43 -1.34 12.35
CA GLN A 120 12.10 -0.60 11.14
C GLN A 120 10.61 -0.38 10.93
N PHE A 121 9.74 -0.99 11.73
CA PHE A 121 8.29 -0.86 11.53
C PHE A 121 7.80 0.57 11.79
N GLU A 122 8.27 1.24 12.81
CA GLU A 122 7.88 2.61 13.11
C GLU A 122 8.41 3.60 12.05
N PRO A 123 9.70 3.58 11.66
CA PRO A 123 10.18 4.43 10.56
C PRO A 123 9.42 4.19 9.25
N VAL A 124 9.13 2.93 8.91
CA VAL A 124 8.39 2.58 7.70
C VAL A 124 6.96 3.12 7.78
N PHE A 125 6.31 3.01 8.93
CA PHE A 125 4.97 3.58 9.14
C PHE A 125 4.98 5.09 8.82
N LYS A 126 5.95 5.81 9.33
CA LYS A 126 6.06 7.27 9.13
C LYS A 126 6.31 7.62 7.67
N MET A 127 7.16 6.87 6.97
CA MET A 127 7.41 7.07 5.55
C MET A 127 6.14 6.87 4.72
N ILE A 128 5.38 5.82 5.02
CA ILE A 128 4.12 5.52 4.34
C ILE A 128 3.09 6.60 4.62
N GLU A 129 2.98 7.03 5.87
CA GLU A 129 2.05 8.10 6.26
C GLU A 129 2.33 9.38 5.47
N GLU A 130 3.60 9.77 5.38
CA GLU A 130 4.01 10.94 4.61
C GLU A 130 3.62 10.80 3.13
N GLY A 131 3.89 9.65 2.54
CA GLY A 131 3.53 9.36 1.15
C GLY A 131 2.02 9.41 0.93
N CYS A 132 1.25 8.87 1.86
CA CYS A 132 -0.22 8.91 1.78
C CYS A 132 -0.75 10.34 1.90
N ARG A 133 -0.18 11.16 2.75
CA ARG A 133 -0.58 12.57 2.89
C ARG A 133 -0.31 13.35 1.60
N GLU A 134 0.81 13.10 0.93
CA GLU A 134 1.13 13.72 -0.36
C GLU A 134 0.15 13.29 -1.45
N ILE A 135 -0.26 12.02 -1.46
CA ILE A 135 -1.25 11.51 -2.41
C ILE A 135 -2.60 12.21 -2.19
N ILE A 136 -3.03 12.35 -0.94
CA ILE A 136 -4.28 13.03 -0.63
C ILE A 136 -4.23 14.48 -1.11
N LYS A 137 -3.13 15.18 -0.88
CA LYS A 137 -2.93 16.54 -1.37
C LYS A 137 -3.06 16.64 -2.89
N ARG A 138 -2.50 15.65 -3.60
CA ARG A 138 -2.45 15.67 -5.07
C ARG A 138 -3.78 15.36 -5.72
N TYR A 139 -4.53 14.42 -5.15
CA TYR A 139 -5.72 13.86 -5.79
C TYR A 139 -7.04 14.23 -5.13
N SER A 140 -7.04 14.93 -3.98
CA SER A 140 -8.30 15.30 -3.36
C SER A 140 -8.92 16.49 -4.08
N PRO A 141 -10.28 16.46 -4.28
CA PRO A 141 -10.98 17.57 -4.94
C PRO A 141 -10.80 18.89 -4.17
N GLY A 142 -10.54 19.97 -4.88
CA GLY A 142 -10.40 21.31 -4.29
C GLY A 142 -9.04 21.58 -3.67
N SER A 143 -8.07 20.71 -3.86
CA SER A 143 -6.71 20.89 -3.37
C SER A 143 -5.89 21.77 -4.30
#